data_a53ba32d64ca97295cc3ae41f31b7135
#
_entry.id   a53ba32d64ca97295cc3ae41f31b7135
#
_cell.length_a   1.000
_cell.length_b   1.000
_cell.length_c   1.000
_cell.angle_alpha   90.00
_cell.angle_beta   90.00
_cell.angle_gamma   90.00
#
_symmetry.space_group_name_H-M   'P 1'
#
loop_
_entity.id
_entity.type
_entity.pdbx_description
1 polymer ?
#
loop_
_entity_poly.entity_id
_entity_poly.type
_entity_poly.pdbx_seq_one_letter_code
_entity_poly.pdbx_strand_id
1 'polypeptide(L)'
;MEINDKDINYFDEEMEIEINPFLRFNKILSNIIDINIKKDYEEVRKIVFNVMVHILAKLDLYEGMNKKIIINRKIVKDLEEGKYGAEIKNLIKEFGRIEKINIANTINDMYKHSNGMYAFEEIIKRIYPDSIIYNNKVSEDKLVIYINSQKNEKNRKKFKLLSKLFLPMGLRTKVYWEHHFGVIGIEETMTIESSSIF
;
A
#
# COMPACT_ATOMS: atom_id res chain seq x y z
N MET A 1 -3.98 7.95 21.70
CA MET A 1 -4.15 8.79 20.49
C MET A 1 -5.60 9.26 20.43
N GLU A 2 -5.85 10.55 20.44
CA GLU A 2 -7.22 11.08 20.32
C GLU A 2 -7.69 10.92 18.88
N ILE A 3 -8.94 10.49 18.68
CA ILE A 3 -9.53 10.27 17.33
C ILE A 3 -9.57 11.53 16.45
N ASN A 4 -9.15 12.67 16.94
CA ASN A 4 -9.03 13.91 16.17
C ASN A 4 -7.85 13.94 15.19
N ASP A 5 -6.98 12.93 15.19
CA ASP A 5 -5.85 12.89 14.27
C ASP A 5 -6.29 12.43 12.87
N LYS A 6 -5.79 13.12 11.85
CA LYS A 6 -6.26 13.03 10.46
C LYS A 6 -6.03 11.67 9.79
N ASP A 7 -5.31 10.75 10.43
CA ASP A 7 -4.86 9.50 9.83
C ASP A 7 -5.48 8.23 10.43
N ILE A 8 -6.80 8.24 10.66
CA ILE A 8 -7.57 7.03 11.02
C ILE A 8 -7.37 5.89 9.99
N ASN A 9 -7.03 6.23 8.75
CA ASN A 9 -6.74 5.27 7.67
C ASN A 9 -5.47 4.45 7.89
N TYR A 10 -4.59 4.86 8.81
CA TYR A 10 -3.31 4.21 9.12
C TYR A 10 -3.31 3.51 10.49
N PHE A 11 -4.48 3.13 10.94
CA PHE A 11 -4.66 2.51 12.24
C PHE A 11 -4.02 1.11 12.27
N ASP A 12 -3.08 0.88 13.18
CA ASP A 12 -2.55 -0.44 13.49
C ASP A 12 -3.46 -1.13 14.51
N GLU A 13 -3.76 -2.41 14.32
CA GLU A 13 -4.65 -3.19 15.20
C GLU A 13 -4.15 -3.24 16.67
N GLU A 14 -2.86 -2.94 16.91
CA GLU A 14 -2.23 -2.91 18.23
C GLU A 14 -2.26 -1.51 18.91
N MET A 15 -2.85 -0.49 18.26
CA MET A 15 -2.84 0.87 18.76
C MET A 15 -4.00 1.10 19.74
N GLU A 16 -3.71 1.44 20.99
CA GLU A 16 -4.72 1.89 21.96
C GLU A 16 -5.28 3.25 21.56
N ILE A 17 -6.59 3.34 21.42
CA ILE A 17 -7.30 4.59 21.11
C ILE A 17 -7.94 5.11 22.38
N GLU A 18 -7.54 6.30 22.78
CA GLU A 18 -8.20 7.04 23.85
C GLU A 18 -9.30 7.93 23.29
N ILE A 19 -10.53 7.73 23.73
CA ILE A 19 -11.68 8.53 23.35
C ILE A 19 -12.25 9.19 24.61
N ASN A 20 -12.39 10.51 24.58
CA ASN A 20 -13.16 11.20 25.58
C ASN A 20 -14.65 11.18 25.19
N PRO A 21 -15.49 10.32 25.81
CA PRO A 21 -16.89 10.15 25.44
C PRO A 21 -17.74 11.39 25.70
N PHE A 22 -17.35 12.22 26.65
CA PHE A 22 -18.06 13.47 26.96
C PHE A 22 -17.91 14.51 25.86
N LEU A 23 -16.75 14.58 25.20
CA LEU A 23 -16.53 15.51 24.09
C LEU A 23 -17.15 15.01 22.80
N ARG A 24 -16.92 13.72 22.50
CA ARG A 24 -17.28 13.18 21.18
C ARG A 24 -18.75 12.76 21.05
N PHE A 25 -19.31 12.17 22.10
CA PHE A 25 -20.64 11.57 22.04
C PHE A 25 -21.68 12.25 22.94
N ASN A 26 -21.41 13.45 23.46
CA ASN A 26 -22.29 14.14 24.38
C ASN A 26 -23.71 14.31 23.85
N LYS A 27 -23.86 14.64 22.58
CA LYS A 27 -25.18 14.81 21.95
C LYS A 27 -26.04 13.54 21.95
N ILE A 28 -25.38 12.37 21.87
CA ILE A 28 -26.06 11.06 21.79
C ILE A 28 -26.26 10.47 23.18
N LEU A 29 -25.27 10.64 24.06
CA LEU A 29 -25.19 9.96 25.36
C LEU A 29 -25.56 10.85 26.54
N SER A 30 -25.97 12.13 26.31
CA SER A 30 -26.26 13.07 27.39
C SER A 30 -27.20 12.50 28.45
N ASN A 31 -28.27 11.82 28.06
CA ASN A 31 -29.24 11.22 28.96
C ASN A 31 -28.69 10.02 29.77
N ILE A 32 -27.63 9.36 29.30
CA ILE A 32 -26.99 8.21 29.97
C ILE A 32 -25.86 8.69 30.87
N ILE A 33 -25.22 9.81 30.50
CA ILE A 33 -24.09 10.41 31.24
C ILE A 33 -24.59 11.31 32.38
N ASP A 34 -25.86 11.70 32.42
CA ASP A 34 -26.42 12.62 33.41
C ASP A 34 -26.20 12.08 34.84
N ILE A 35 -25.53 12.89 35.65
CA ILE A 35 -25.16 12.59 37.05
C ILE A 35 -26.39 12.51 37.96
N ASN A 36 -27.51 13.13 37.56
CA ASN A 36 -28.75 13.22 38.35
C ASN A 36 -29.66 11.99 38.25
N ILE A 37 -29.31 10.98 37.46
CA ILE A 37 -30.08 9.73 37.36
C ILE A 37 -29.97 8.93 38.63
N LYS A 38 -31.11 8.42 39.15
CA LYS A 38 -31.19 7.63 40.38
C LYS A 38 -30.19 6.49 40.43
N LYS A 39 -29.60 6.30 41.61
CA LYS A 39 -28.53 5.27 41.87
C LYS A 39 -28.96 3.83 41.63
N ASP A 40 -30.27 3.54 41.62
CA ASP A 40 -30.81 2.18 41.50
C ASP A 40 -30.43 1.44 40.22
N TYR A 41 -30.00 2.17 39.18
CA TYR A 41 -29.63 1.59 37.87
C TYR A 41 -28.18 1.88 37.47
N GLU A 42 -27.32 2.20 38.41
CA GLU A 42 -25.95 2.63 38.11
C GLU A 42 -25.13 1.55 37.36
N GLU A 43 -25.26 0.29 37.75
CA GLU A 43 -24.53 -0.80 37.08
C GLU A 43 -25.02 -1.05 35.68
N VAL A 44 -26.33 -1.10 35.46
CA VAL A 44 -26.93 -1.26 34.14
C VAL A 44 -26.53 -0.10 33.23
N ARG A 45 -26.55 1.12 33.76
CA ARG A 45 -26.13 2.33 33.04
C ARG A 45 -24.67 2.24 32.61
N LYS A 46 -23.76 1.81 33.49
CA LYS A 46 -22.33 1.63 33.16
C LYS A 46 -22.13 0.60 32.04
N ILE A 47 -22.85 -0.52 32.11
CA ILE A 47 -22.77 -1.57 31.06
C ILE A 47 -23.29 -1.04 29.73
N VAL A 48 -24.46 -0.42 29.72
CA VAL A 48 -25.06 0.13 28.49
C VAL A 48 -24.18 1.22 27.90
N PHE A 49 -23.66 2.12 28.73
CA PHE A 49 -22.73 3.16 28.30
C PHE A 49 -21.47 2.55 27.65
N ASN A 50 -20.85 1.58 28.30
CA ASN A 50 -19.67 0.92 27.80
C ASN A 50 -19.91 0.26 26.43
N VAL A 51 -21.00 -0.47 26.28
CA VAL A 51 -21.38 -1.10 24.99
C VAL A 51 -21.62 -0.04 23.91
N MET A 52 -22.37 1.02 24.23
CA MET A 52 -22.66 2.07 23.27
C MET A 52 -21.41 2.84 22.84
N VAL A 53 -20.51 3.17 23.76
CA VAL A 53 -19.25 3.85 23.43
C VAL A 53 -18.39 2.99 22.51
N HIS A 54 -18.29 1.70 22.77
CA HIS A 54 -17.53 0.79 21.89
C HIS A 54 -18.14 0.68 20.49
N ILE A 55 -19.48 0.64 20.38
CA ILE A 55 -20.17 0.64 19.09
C ILE A 55 -19.91 1.94 18.33
N LEU A 56 -20.08 3.09 19.02
CA LEU A 56 -19.88 4.41 18.41
C LEU A 56 -18.44 4.63 17.99
N ALA A 57 -17.46 4.23 18.82
CA ALA A 57 -16.05 4.28 18.49
C ALA A 57 -15.73 3.45 17.23
N LYS A 58 -16.34 2.26 17.14
CA LYS A 58 -16.19 1.40 15.95
C LYS A 58 -16.79 2.01 14.69
N LEU A 59 -17.98 2.60 14.79
CA LEU A 59 -18.63 3.31 13.70
C LEU A 59 -17.79 4.51 13.23
N ASP A 60 -17.24 5.27 14.16
CA ASP A 60 -16.37 6.40 13.91
C ASP A 60 -15.08 6.01 13.16
N LEU A 61 -14.48 4.88 13.54
CA LEU A 61 -13.34 4.29 12.81
C LEU A 61 -13.69 3.88 11.38
N TYR A 62 -14.93 3.43 11.15
CA TYR A 62 -15.38 3.03 9.82
C TYR A 62 -15.87 4.19 8.95
N GLU A 63 -16.25 5.32 9.53
CA GLU A 63 -16.76 6.49 8.80
C GLU A 63 -15.75 7.04 7.79
N GLY A 64 -14.45 7.05 8.14
CA GLY A 64 -13.37 7.44 7.24
C GLY A 64 -12.98 6.38 6.19
N MET A 65 -13.52 5.16 6.26
CA MET A 65 -13.14 4.07 5.37
C MET A 65 -14.04 4.02 4.14
N ASN A 66 -13.49 4.35 2.99
CA ASN A 66 -14.15 4.10 1.72
C ASN A 66 -13.91 2.66 1.22
N LYS A 67 -14.73 2.23 0.25
CA LYS A 67 -14.62 0.91 -0.39
C LYS A 67 -13.21 0.60 -0.90
N LYS A 68 -12.49 1.59 -1.44
CA LYS A 68 -11.13 1.44 -1.97
C LYS A 68 -10.15 1.05 -0.87
N ILE A 69 -10.23 1.67 0.30
CA ILE A 69 -9.36 1.38 1.45
C ILE A 69 -9.57 -0.06 1.94
N ILE A 70 -10.83 -0.49 2.06
CA ILE A 70 -11.17 -1.84 2.50
C ILE A 70 -10.62 -2.89 1.52
N ILE A 71 -10.81 -2.66 0.22
CA ILE A 71 -10.29 -3.56 -0.82
C ILE A 71 -8.77 -3.62 -0.77
N ASN A 72 -8.09 -2.47 -0.66
CA ASN A 72 -6.63 -2.42 -0.61
C ASN A 72 -6.07 -3.14 0.62
N ARG A 73 -6.67 -2.96 1.79
CA ARG A 73 -6.29 -3.72 3.00
C ARG A 73 -6.45 -5.23 2.78
N LYS A 74 -7.54 -5.63 2.13
CA LYS A 74 -7.78 -7.04 1.80
C LYS A 74 -6.72 -7.58 0.84
N ILE A 75 -6.36 -6.83 -0.20
CA ILE A 75 -5.31 -7.21 -1.15
C ILE A 75 -3.95 -7.35 -0.45
N VAL A 76 -3.56 -6.38 0.41
CA VAL A 76 -2.32 -6.46 1.18
C VAL A 76 -2.29 -7.72 2.04
N LYS A 77 -3.37 -8.00 2.77
CA LYS A 77 -3.51 -9.21 3.59
C LYS A 77 -3.38 -10.48 2.75
N ASP A 78 -4.03 -10.54 1.60
CA ASP A 78 -3.99 -11.69 0.69
C ASP A 78 -2.58 -11.90 0.10
N LEU A 79 -1.81 -10.84 -0.15
CA LEU A 79 -0.39 -10.92 -0.54
C LEU A 79 0.48 -11.48 0.60
N GLU A 80 0.27 -11.04 1.83
CA GLU A 80 1.01 -11.48 3.01
C GLU A 80 0.65 -12.90 3.45
N GLU A 81 -0.58 -13.33 3.28
CA GLU A 81 -1.03 -14.70 3.50
C GLU A 81 -0.51 -15.68 2.45
N GLY A 82 -0.12 -15.17 1.27
CA GLY A 82 0.43 -15.98 0.17
C GLY A 82 -0.60 -16.49 -0.81
N LYS A 83 -1.78 -15.89 -0.89
CA LYS A 83 -2.82 -16.28 -1.88
C LYS A 83 -2.38 -16.03 -3.32
N TYR A 84 -1.43 -15.12 -3.52
CA TYR A 84 -0.78 -14.84 -4.81
C TYR A 84 0.45 -15.73 -5.05
N GLY A 85 0.74 -16.69 -4.16
CA GLY A 85 1.85 -17.62 -4.24
C GLY A 85 2.91 -17.42 -3.15
N ALA A 86 3.58 -18.52 -2.77
CA ALA A 86 4.55 -18.54 -1.68
C ALA A 86 5.77 -17.61 -1.93
N GLU A 87 6.20 -17.46 -3.18
CA GLU A 87 7.30 -16.59 -3.53
C GLU A 87 6.94 -15.11 -3.32
N ILE A 88 5.72 -14.69 -3.72
CA ILE A 88 5.22 -13.34 -3.52
C ILE A 88 5.10 -13.02 -2.03
N LYS A 89 4.62 -13.96 -1.21
CA LYS A 89 4.59 -13.84 0.25
C LYS A 89 5.96 -13.54 0.86
N ASN A 90 7.02 -14.14 0.34
CA ASN A 90 8.37 -13.89 0.84
C ASN A 90 8.92 -12.55 0.36
N LEU A 91 8.66 -12.18 -0.88
CA LEU A 91 9.15 -10.95 -1.47
C LEU A 91 8.44 -9.69 -0.93
N ILE A 92 7.15 -9.78 -0.58
CA ILE A 92 6.37 -8.63 -0.07
C ILE A 92 6.89 -8.11 1.27
N LYS A 93 7.63 -8.91 2.03
CA LYS A 93 8.23 -8.51 3.30
C LYS A 93 9.30 -7.41 3.15
N GLU A 94 9.90 -7.29 1.98
CA GLU A 94 10.91 -6.27 1.68
C GLU A 94 10.30 -4.87 1.48
N PHE A 95 8.97 -4.78 1.39
CA PHE A 95 8.26 -3.52 1.14
C PHE A 95 7.78 -2.88 2.43
N GLY A 96 7.92 -1.55 2.50
CA GLY A 96 7.32 -0.75 3.56
C GLY A 96 5.79 -0.66 3.44
N ARG A 97 5.15 -0.17 4.49
CA ARG A 97 3.68 -0.07 4.54
C ARG A 97 3.09 0.75 3.37
N ILE A 98 3.67 1.91 3.09
CA ILE A 98 3.21 2.78 1.99
C ILE A 98 3.37 2.09 0.63
N GLU A 99 4.50 1.42 0.42
CA GLU A 99 4.76 0.68 -0.81
C GLU A 99 3.75 -0.46 -1.02
N LYS A 100 3.39 -1.18 0.04
CA LYS A 100 2.35 -2.24 0.00
C LYS A 100 0.99 -1.68 -0.38
N ILE A 101 0.64 -0.51 0.14
CA ILE A 101 -0.61 0.18 -0.22
C ILE A 101 -0.58 0.60 -1.70
N ASN A 102 0.56 1.11 -2.19
CA ASN A 102 0.71 1.46 -3.60
C ASN A 102 0.55 0.24 -4.51
N ILE A 103 1.14 -0.90 -4.14
CA ILE A 103 0.96 -2.18 -4.85
C ILE A 103 -0.51 -2.58 -4.87
N ALA A 104 -1.19 -2.53 -3.73
CA ALA A 104 -2.61 -2.88 -3.64
C ALA A 104 -3.50 -1.95 -4.48
N ASN A 105 -3.23 -0.64 -4.47
CA ASN A 105 -3.91 0.34 -5.32
C ASN A 105 -3.76 -0.02 -6.80
N THR A 106 -2.52 -0.28 -7.23
CA THR A 106 -2.23 -0.61 -8.64
C THR A 106 -2.88 -1.94 -9.06
N ILE A 107 -2.91 -2.95 -8.18
CA ILE A 107 -3.64 -4.20 -8.43
C ILE A 107 -5.14 -3.92 -8.61
N ASN A 108 -5.74 -3.14 -7.71
CA ASN A 108 -7.16 -2.81 -7.80
C ASN A 108 -7.49 -2.03 -9.08
N ASP A 109 -6.63 -1.09 -9.49
CA ASP A 109 -6.81 -0.31 -10.70
C ASP A 109 -6.56 -1.16 -11.96
N MET A 110 -5.63 -2.11 -11.93
CA MET A 110 -5.41 -3.11 -13.00
C MET A 110 -6.66 -3.99 -13.22
N TYR A 111 -7.32 -4.43 -12.15
CA TYR A 111 -8.58 -5.19 -12.26
C TYR A 111 -9.72 -4.39 -12.89
N LYS A 112 -9.73 -3.07 -12.70
CA LYS A 112 -10.77 -2.21 -13.30
C LYS A 112 -10.52 -1.89 -14.77
N HIS A 113 -9.26 -1.69 -15.15
CA HIS A 113 -8.90 -1.16 -16.45
C HIS A 113 -8.26 -2.18 -17.41
N SER A 114 -7.94 -3.39 -16.91
CA SER A 114 -7.35 -4.51 -17.67
C SER A 114 -6.08 -4.14 -18.48
N ASN A 115 -5.34 -3.12 -18.07
CA ASN A 115 -4.12 -2.67 -18.74
C ASN A 115 -2.88 -2.96 -17.88
N GLY A 116 -2.29 -4.14 -18.09
CA GLY A 116 -1.12 -4.59 -17.33
C GLY A 116 0.13 -3.74 -17.57
N MET A 117 0.36 -3.28 -18.82
CA MET A 117 1.53 -2.47 -19.13
C MET A 117 1.49 -1.11 -18.43
N TYR A 118 0.35 -0.43 -18.47
CA TYR A 118 0.16 0.82 -17.75
C TYR A 118 0.33 0.64 -16.24
N ALA A 119 -0.22 -0.42 -15.67
CA ALA A 119 -0.09 -0.74 -14.26
C ALA A 119 1.39 -0.99 -13.87
N PHE A 120 2.14 -1.68 -14.73
CA PHE A 120 3.57 -1.92 -14.53
C PHE A 120 4.38 -0.62 -14.55
N GLU A 121 4.16 0.24 -15.54
CA GLU A 121 4.83 1.55 -15.63
C GLU A 121 4.51 2.43 -14.41
N GLU A 122 3.25 2.48 -14.01
CA GLU A 122 2.80 3.28 -12.89
C GLU A 122 3.44 2.81 -11.56
N ILE A 123 3.44 1.51 -11.30
CA ILE A 123 4.00 1.00 -10.04
C ILE A 123 5.52 1.17 -9.99
N ILE A 124 6.23 0.99 -11.10
CA ILE A 124 7.67 1.22 -11.15
C ILE A 124 7.98 2.68 -10.82
N LYS A 125 7.28 3.65 -11.40
CA LYS A 125 7.45 5.07 -11.10
C LYS A 125 7.09 5.45 -9.66
N ARG A 126 6.12 4.76 -9.06
CA ARG A 126 5.74 5.00 -7.66
C ARG A 126 6.77 4.46 -6.65
N ILE A 127 7.39 3.32 -6.95
CA ILE A 127 8.39 2.71 -6.07
C ILE A 127 9.79 3.28 -6.36
N TYR A 128 10.06 3.62 -7.62
CA TYR A 128 11.33 4.20 -8.09
C TYR A 128 11.02 5.48 -8.89
N PRO A 129 10.87 6.64 -8.22
CA PRO A 129 10.40 7.88 -8.87
C PRO A 129 11.22 8.33 -10.08
N ASP A 130 12.54 8.12 -10.04
CA ASP A 130 13.47 8.53 -11.10
C ASP A 130 13.73 7.44 -12.14
N SER A 131 12.83 6.46 -12.25
CA SER A 131 12.95 5.39 -13.24
C SER A 131 12.46 5.83 -14.62
N ILE A 132 13.14 5.33 -15.66
CA ILE A 132 12.76 5.55 -17.06
C ILE A 132 12.51 4.19 -17.70
N ILE A 133 11.38 4.06 -18.39
CA ILE A 133 10.99 2.83 -19.06
C ILE A 133 11.00 3.10 -20.57
N TYR A 134 11.81 2.34 -21.29
CA TYR A 134 11.92 2.41 -22.74
C TYR A 134 11.21 1.20 -23.34
N ASN A 135 10.22 1.50 -24.17
CA ASN A 135 9.55 0.49 -24.99
C ASN A 135 10.26 0.40 -26.33
N ASN A 136 10.93 -0.72 -26.60
CA ASN A 136 11.63 -0.90 -27.85
C ASN A 136 10.64 -1.22 -28.99
N LYS A 137 10.52 -0.31 -29.95
CA LYS A 137 9.65 -0.48 -31.11
C LYS A 137 10.15 -1.54 -32.09
N VAL A 138 11.43 -1.90 -32.01
CA VAL A 138 12.05 -2.87 -32.96
C VAL A 138 11.90 -4.31 -32.47
N SER A 139 11.88 -4.53 -31.15
CA SER A 139 11.61 -5.83 -30.56
C SER A 139 10.48 -5.70 -29.55
N GLU A 140 9.27 -6.05 -29.98
CA GLU A 140 8.03 -5.93 -29.19
C GLU A 140 8.04 -6.70 -27.86
N ASP A 141 8.97 -7.63 -27.68
CA ASP A 141 9.10 -8.48 -26.50
C ASP A 141 10.12 -7.99 -25.45
N LYS A 142 10.85 -6.90 -25.72
CA LYS A 142 11.91 -6.40 -24.83
C LYS A 142 11.60 -5.02 -24.27
N LEU A 143 11.60 -4.92 -22.95
CA LEU A 143 11.45 -3.67 -22.22
C LEU A 143 12.77 -3.33 -21.52
N VAL A 144 13.27 -2.12 -21.75
CA VAL A 144 14.48 -1.63 -21.07
C VAL A 144 14.09 -0.63 -20.01
N ILE A 145 14.59 -0.86 -18.80
CA ILE A 145 14.22 -0.07 -17.62
C ILE A 145 15.50 0.44 -16.98
N TYR A 146 15.55 1.75 -16.78
CA TYR A 146 16.56 2.39 -15.96
C TYR A 146 15.98 2.71 -14.59
N ILE A 147 16.66 2.32 -13.52
CA ILE A 147 16.28 2.57 -12.14
C ILE A 147 17.43 3.31 -11.44
N ASN A 148 17.22 4.57 -11.08
CA ASN A 148 18.19 5.38 -10.34
C ASN A 148 18.24 4.97 -8.86
N SER A 149 18.68 3.75 -8.61
CA SER A 149 18.84 3.19 -7.26
C SER A 149 19.95 2.16 -7.25
N GLN A 150 20.63 2.02 -6.11
CA GLN A 150 21.69 1.03 -5.95
C GLN A 150 21.20 -0.39 -6.17
N LYS A 151 22.01 -1.15 -6.91
CA LYS A 151 21.78 -2.58 -7.17
C LYS A 151 22.08 -3.40 -5.92
N ASN A 152 21.20 -3.33 -4.93
CA ASN A 152 21.27 -4.16 -3.74
C ASN A 152 20.27 -5.33 -3.82
N GLU A 153 20.45 -6.31 -2.95
CA GLU A 153 19.59 -7.50 -2.92
C GLU A 153 18.12 -7.15 -2.65
N LYS A 154 17.87 -6.17 -1.79
CA LYS A 154 16.53 -5.69 -1.47
C LYS A 154 15.83 -5.11 -2.70
N ASN A 155 16.48 -4.22 -3.45
CA ASN A 155 15.92 -3.61 -4.67
C ASN A 155 15.69 -4.67 -5.76
N ARG A 156 16.59 -5.66 -5.89
CA ARG A 156 16.38 -6.79 -6.80
C ARG A 156 15.14 -7.61 -6.44
N LYS A 157 14.96 -7.91 -5.16
CA LYS A 157 13.75 -8.61 -4.66
C LYS A 157 12.48 -7.81 -4.91
N LYS A 158 12.52 -6.50 -4.64
CA LYS A 158 11.41 -5.59 -4.93
C LYS A 158 11.05 -5.61 -6.41
N PHE A 159 12.02 -5.37 -7.28
CA PHE A 159 11.79 -5.40 -8.73
C PHE A 159 11.24 -6.75 -9.21
N LYS A 160 11.77 -7.85 -8.68
CA LYS A 160 11.29 -9.21 -9.01
C LYS A 160 9.81 -9.39 -8.66
N LEU A 161 9.36 -8.88 -7.51
CA LEU A 161 7.94 -8.94 -7.13
C LEU A 161 7.08 -8.11 -8.08
N LEU A 162 7.49 -6.87 -8.39
CA LEU A 162 6.73 -5.99 -9.28
C LEU A 162 6.60 -6.59 -10.69
N SER A 163 7.68 -7.17 -11.21
CA SER A 163 7.66 -7.86 -12.51
C SER A 163 6.72 -9.07 -12.51
N LYS A 164 6.70 -9.85 -11.42
CA LYS A 164 5.80 -11.01 -11.33
C LYS A 164 4.32 -10.64 -11.23
N LEU A 165 4.01 -9.52 -10.60
CA LEU A 165 2.62 -9.09 -10.41
C LEU A 165 2.04 -8.35 -11.60
N PHE A 166 2.85 -7.53 -12.26
CA PHE A 166 2.35 -6.52 -13.20
C PHE A 166 2.88 -6.65 -14.63
N LEU A 167 4.05 -7.30 -14.82
CA LEU A 167 4.61 -7.41 -16.18
C LEU A 167 3.74 -8.34 -17.03
N PRO A 168 3.26 -7.89 -18.20
CA PRO A 168 2.50 -8.73 -19.11
C PRO A 168 3.30 -9.97 -19.56
N MET A 169 2.61 -11.08 -19.75
CA MET A 169 3.22 -12.31 -20.24
C MET A 169 3.87 -12.10 -21.61
N GLY A 170 5.04 -12.69 -21.83
CA GLY A 170 5.79 -12.58 -23.08
C GLY A 170 6.82 -11.46 -23.10
N LEU A 171 6.71 -10.46 -22.20
CA LEU A 171 7.70 -9.39 -22.11
C LEU A 171 8.91 -9.80 -21.28
N ARG A 172 10.09 -9.45 -21.76
CA ARG A 172 11.38 -9.60 -21.07
C ARG A 172 11.88 -8.23 -20.67
N THR A 173 12.44 -8.11 -19.45
CA THR A 173 12.98 -6.85 -18.96
C THR A 173 14.51 -6.91 -18.89
N LYS A 174 15.17 -5.85 -19.39
CA LYS A 174 16.58 -5.56 -19.15
C LYS A 174 16.64 -4.34 -18.23
N VAL A 175 17.22 -4.50 -17.03
CA VAL A 175 17.25 -3.46 -16.01
C VAL A 175 18.66 -2.93 -15.82
N TYR A 176 18.79 -1.63 -15.90
CA TYR A 176 20.00 -0.89 -15.58
C TYR A 176 19.83 -0.19 -14.22
N TRP A 177 20.81 -0.36 -13.37
CA TRP A 177 20.83 0.18 -12.01
C TRP A 177 21.89 1.27 -11.88
N GLU A 178 21.65 2.25 -11.00
CA GLU A 178 22.58 3.34 -10.64
C GLU A 178 22.88 4.29 -11.79
N HIS A 179 23.35 3.77 -12.91
CA HIS A 179 23.72 4.57 -14.07
C HIS A 179 22.85 4.22 -15.27
N HIS A 180 22.48 5.29 -16.01
CA HIS A 180 21.82 5.10 -17.29
C HIS A 180 22.78 4.43 -18.29
N PHE A 181 22.26 3.61 -19.19
CA PHE A 181 23.09 3.03 -20.25
C PHE A 181 23.65 4.13 -21.18
N GLY A 182 24.89 3.93 -21.69
CA GLY A 182 25.51 4.85 -22.62
C GLY A 182 25.97 6.18 -22.03
N VAL A 183 26.26 6.26 -20.75
CA VAL A 183 26.82 7.47 -20.12
C VAL A 183 28.31 7.56 -20.43
N ILE A 184 28.72 8.61 -21.13
CA ILE A 184 30.13 8.87 -21.49
C ILE A 184 30.94 9.10 -20.20
N GLY A 185 32.05 8.41 -20.07
CA GLY A 185 32.95 8.50 -18.91
C GLY A 185 32.72 7.45 -17.82
N ILE A 186 31.69 6.60 -17.96
CA ILE A 186 31.44 5.48 -17.06
C ILE A 186 31.64 4.19 -17.87
N GLU A 187 32.78 3.52 -17.71
CA GLU A 187 33.16 2.33 -18.50
C GLU A 187 32.11 1.21 -18.42
N GLU A 188 31.51 1.03 -17.27
CA GLU A 188 30.49 -0.01 -17.01
C GLU A 188 29.22 0.17 -17.87
N THR A 189 28.93 1.37 -18.34
CA THR A 189 27.73 1.68 -19.16
C THR A 189 28.02 1.67 -20.66
N MET A 190 29.31 1.62 -21.04
CA MET A 190 29.77 1.72 -22.43
C MET A 190 30.17 0.36 -23.03
N THR A 191 29.95 -0.75 -22.34
CA THR A 191 30.23 -2.08 -22.89
C THR A 191 29.26 -2.46 -23.99
N ILE A 192 29.71 -3.20 -25.00
CA ILE A 192 28.89 -3.62 -26.14
C ILE A 192 27.66 -4.42 -25.67
N GLU A 193 27.80 -5.22 -24.60
CA GLU A 193 26.71 -6.00 -24.01
C GLU A 193 25.71 -5.14 -23.23
N SER A 194 26.12 -3.97 -22.72
CA SER A 194 25.26 -3.03 -22.00
C SER A 194 24.63 -1.98 -22.89
N SER A 195 25.18 -1.71 -24.07
CA SER A 195 24.60 -0.77 -25.04
C SER A 195 23.29 -1.34 -25.62
N SER A 196 22.28 -0.52 -25.64
CA SER A 196 21.00 -0.84 -26.27
C SER A 196 20.75 0.21 -27.35
N ILE A 197 20.58 -0.25 -28.57
CA ILE A 197 20.20 0.60 -29.71
C ILE A 197 18.67 0.58 -29.79
N PHE A 198 18.07 1.76 -29.79
CA PHE A 198 16.61 1.95 -29.86
C PHE A 198 16.20 2.55 -31.17
#